data_4c1992a1de4e7c866152966cebee7082
#
_entry.id   4c1992a1de4e7c866152966cebee7082
#
_cell.length_a   1.000
_cell.length_b   1.000
_cell.length_c   1.000
_cell.angle_alpha   90.00
_cell.angle_beta   90.00
_cell.angle_gamma   90.00
#
_symmetry.space_group_name_H-M   'P 1'
#
loop_
_entity.id
_entity.type
_entity.pdbx_description
1 polymer ?
#
loop_
_entity_poly.entity_id
_entity_poly.type
_entity_poly.pdbx_seq_one_letter_code
_entity_poly.pdbx_strand_id
1 'polypeptide(L)'
;MKKPVIGITPSHNTDNDEISVRPTYLRAIEAAGGLSILLPLEVSAEDLKQLSGLCDGFLFSGGPDIHPFLLREETHMHCGNVSVARDTMELSLLKLAIEAKKPVLGICRGAQVINVGLGGDIYQDITSQAENGFPIAHKQPYSCCLPSHHVDVQRDTLLCGIADGKTQIEVNSSHHQ
;
A
#
# COMPACT_ATOMS: atom_id res chain seq x y z
N MET A 1 -20.70 -20.32 -4.33
CA MET A 1 -19.54 -19.91 -5.13
C MET A 1 -18.30 -19.93 -4.26
N LYS A 2 -17.13 -20.31 -4.81
CA LYS A 2 -15.85 -20.24 -4.09
C LYS A 2 -15.48 -18.77 -3.90
N LYS A 3 -15.12 -18.38 -2.67
CA LYS A 3 -14.66 -17.01 -2.39
C LYS A 3 -13.26 -16.77 -2.98
N PRO A 4 -12.96 -15.59 -3.55
CA PRO A 4 -11.61 -15.28 -3.97
C PRO A 4 -10.68 -15.17 -2.74
N VAL A 5 -9.47 -15.69 -2.88
CA VAL A 5 -8.42 -15.65 -1.87
C VAL A 5 -7.55 -14.42 -2.12
N ILE A 6 -7.47 -13.52 -1.13
CA ILE A 6 -6.71 -12.28 -1.20
C ILE A 6 -5.50 -12.36 -0.27
N GLY A 7 -4.31 -12.34 -0.87
CA GLY A 7 -3.05 -12.24 -0.14
C GLY A 7 -2.84 -10.81 0.38
N ILE A 8 -2.59 -10.65 1.67
CA ILE A 8 -2.31 -9.35 2.29
C ILE A 8 -0.86 -9.29 2.68
N THR A 9 -0.16 -8.21 2.31
CA THR A 9 1.19 -7.96 2.81
C THR A 9 1.11 -7.37 4.22
N PRO A 10 1.89 -7.90 5.20
CA PRO A 10 1.85 -7.41 6.57
C PRO A 10 2.59 -6.08 6.74
N SER A 11 2.29 -5.36 7.82
CA SER A 11 3.20 -4.38 8.39
C SER A 11 4.29 -5.11 9.18
N HIS A 12 5.50 -4.55 9.20
CA HIS A 12 6.63 -5.08 9.94
C HIS A 12 7.15 -4.03 10.92
N ASN A 13 7.14 -4.34 12.19
CA ASN A 13 7.82 -3.59 13.23
C ASN A 13 9.21 -4.18 13.43
N THR A 14 10.25 -3.47 12.98
CA THR A 14 11.64 -3.93 13.02
C THR A 14 12.27 -3.86 14.41
N ASP A 15 11.67 -3.12 15.36
CA ASP A 15 12.21 -3.00 16.71
C ASP A 15 12.02 -4.29 17.54
N ASN A 16 10.91 -4.99 17.30
CA ASN A 16 10.56 -6.23 18.01
C ASN A 16 10.33 -7.42 17.06
N ASP A 17 10.69 -7.27 15.79
CA ASP A 17 10.53 -8.29 14.74
C ASP A 17 9.10 -8.85 14.64
N GLU A 18 8.10 -7.97 14.76
CA GLU A 18 6.70 -8.35 14.74
C GLU A 18 6.06 -8.03 13.39
N ILE A 19 5.41 -9.02 12.79
CA ILE A 19 4.53 -8.83 11.63
C ILE A 19 3.08 -8.75 12.08
N SER A 20 2.33 -7.80 11.52
CA SER A 20 0.95 -7.56 11.89
C SER A 20 0.10 -7.06 10.73
N VAL A 21 -1.21 -7.15 10.89
CA VAL A 21 -2.18 -6.55 9.97
C VAL A 21 -3.32 -5.91 10.76
N ARG A 22 -3.74 -4.72 10.38
CA ARG A 22 -4.90 -4.10 11.02
C ARG A 22 -6.17 -4.88 10.69
N PRO A 23 -6.99 -5.25 11.68
CA PRO A 23 -8.23 -6.01 11.45
C PRO A 23 -9.21 -5.34 10.47
N THR A 24 -9.07 -4.04 10.23
CA THR A 24 -9.89 -3.30 9.27
C THR A 24 -9.70 -3.79 7.83
N TYR A 25 -8.48 -4.18 7.45
CA TYR A 25 -8.22 -4.76 6.12
C TYR A 25 -8.93 -6.11 5.96
N LEU A 26 -8.86 -6.97 7.00
CA LEU A 26 -9.49 -8.28 6.98
C LEU A 26 -11.01 -8.14 6.82
N ARG A 27 -11.61 -7.27 7.64
CA ARG A 27 -13.06 -6.99 7.57
C ARG A 27 -13.50 -6.41 6.24
N ALA A 28 -12.69 -5.55 5.62
CA ALA A 28 -13.02 -4.98 4.31
C ALA A 28 -13.05 -6.05 3.21
N ILE A 29 -12.05 -6.96 3.20
CA ILE A 29 -12.02 -8.09 2.26
C ILE A 29 -13.19 -9.03 2.50
N GLU A 30 -13.50 -9.35 3.76
CA GLU A 30 -14.64 -10.21 4.11
C GLU A 30 -15.97 -9.60 3.67
N ALA A 31 -16.17 -8.31 3.93
CA ALA A 31 -17.36 -7.57 3.50
C ALA A 31 -17.53 -7.53 1.98
N ALA A 32 -16.41 -7.53 1.24
CA ALA A 32 -16.40 -7.64 -0.22
C ALA A 32 -16.56 -9.09 -0.73
N GLY A 33 -16.75 -10.07 0.16
CA GLY A 33 -16.96 -11.47 -0.20
C GLY A 33 -15.67 -12.28 -0.43
N GLY A 34 -14.50 -11.73 -0.08
CA GLY A 34 -13.21 -12.40 -0.18
C GLY A 34 -12.85 -13.24 1.04
N LEU A 35 -11.77 -13.99 0.93
CA LEU A 35 -11.07 -14.69 2.01
C LEU A 35 -9.65 -14.14 2.08
N SER A 36 -9.25 -13.59 3.22
CA SER A 36 -7.93 -13.00 3.41
C SER A 36 -6.92 -14.01 3.95
N ILE A 37 -5.69 -13.99 3.43
CA ILE A 37 -4.53 -14.66 4.02
C ILE A 37 -3.39 -13.67 4.20
N LEU A 38 -2.71 -13.72 5.35
CA LEU A 38 -1.52 -12.92 5.60
C LEU A 38 -0.31 -13.61 4.97
N LEU A 39 0.47 -12.87 4.18
CA LEU A 39 1.68 -13.40 3.56
C LEU A 39 2.89 -13.21 4.50
N PRO A 40 3.80 -14.19 4.57
CA PRO A 40 5.05 -14.04 5.33
C PRO A 40 6.02 -13.10 4.61
N LEU A 41 6.97 -12.50 5.35
CA LEU A 41 7.95 -11.57 4.77
C LEU A 41 9.22 -12.28 4.28
N GLU A 42 9.81 -13.08 5.13
CA GLU A 42 11.08 -13.75 4.85
C GLU A 42 10.85 -15.14 4.27
N VAL A 43 10.67 -15.16 2.97
CA VAL A 43 10.44 -16.40 2.21
C VAL A 43 11.36 -16.47 1.00
N SER A 44 11.68 -17.68 0.56
CA SER A 44 12.39 -17.86 -0.70
C SER A 44 11.57 -17.40 -1.89
N ALA A 45 12.22 -17.04 -2.99
CA ALA A 45 11.53 -16.67 -4.22
C ALA A 45 10.60 -17.78 -4.73
N GLU A 46 10.96 -19.03 -4.51
CA GLU A 46 10.18 -20.21 -4.90
C GLU A 46 8.92 -20.34 -4.03
N ASP A 47 9.06 -20.18 -2.72
CA ASP A 47 7.92 -20.22 -1.79
C ASP A 47 6.98 -19.05 -2.03
N LEU A 48 7.51 -17.83 -2.26
CA LEU A 48 6.68 -16.66 -2.61
C LEU A 48 5.89 -16.88 -3.90
N LYS A 49 6.51 -17.50 -4.90
CA LYS A 49 5.84 -17.88 -6.14
C LYS A 49 4.72 -18.89 -5.90
N GLN A 50 4.97 -19.90 -5.06
CA GLN A 50 3.96 -20.88 -4.68
C GLN A 50 2.81 -20.24 -3.91
N LEU A 51 3.10 -19.41 -2.89
CA LEU A 51 2.10 -18.65 -2.14
C LEU A 51 1.28 -17.72 -3.04
N SER A 52 1.96 -17.03 -3.96
CA SER A 52 1.26 -16.17 -4.93
C SER A 52 0.29 -16.96 -5.80
N GLY A 53 0.59 -18.22 -6.10
CA GLY A 53 -0.28 -19.13 -6.85
C GLY A 53 -1.60 -19.46 -6.14
N LEU A 54 -1.61 -19.43 -4.80
CA LEU A 54 -2.80 -19.70 -3.98
C LEU A 54 -3.79 -18.53 -3.92
N CYS A 55 -3.33 -17.31 -4.25
CA CYS A 55 -4.13 -16.09 -4.16
C CYS A 55 -4.76 -15.74 -5.51
N ASP A 56 -5.99 -15.22 -5.49
CA ASP A 56 -6.68 -14.70 -6.66
C ASP A 56 -6.39 -13.21 -6.88
N GLY A 57 -5.89 -12.50 -5.85
CA GLY A 57 -5.48 -11.10 -5.90
C GLY A 57 -4.68 -10.70 -4.65
N PHE A 58 -4.19 -9.46 -4.61
CA PHE A 58 -3.32 -8.98 -3.53
C PHE A 58 -3.72 -7.61 -3.02
N LEU A 59 -3.63 -7.44 -1.70
CA LEU A 59 -3.73 -6.17 -1.00
C LEU A 59 -2.36 -5.83 -0.39
N PHE A 60 -1.74 -4.78 -0.91
CA PHE A 60 -0.55 -4.16 -0.33
C PHE A 60 -0.99 -3.19 0.74
N SER A 61 -0.72 -3.50 2.00
CA SER A 61 -1.22 -2.74 3.14
C SER A 61 -0.38 -1.49 3.43
N GLY A 62 -0.92 -0.57 4.22
CA GLY A 62 -0.18 0.57 4.77
C GLY A 62 0.90 0.14 5.76
N GLY A 63 1.71 1.10 6.21
CA GLY A 63 2.78 0.82 7.16
C GLY A 63 3.89 1.86 7.15
N PRO A 64 5.09 1.51 7.68
CA PRO A 64 6.26 2.37 7.69
C PRO A 64 6.80 2.64 6.28
N ASP A 65 7.79 3.51 6.19
CA ASP A 65 8.30 4.05 4.93
C ASP A 65 8.98 2.99 4.05
N ILE A 66 9.10 3.31 2.77
CA ILE A 66 9.90 2.54 1.82
C ILE A 66 11.36 2.97 1.98
N HIS A 67 12.29 2.01 1.89
CA HIS A 67 13.71 2.31 1.98
C HIS A 67 14.16 3.23 0.83
N PRO A 68 14.73 4.42 1.14
CA PRO A 68 15.06 5.44 0.13
C PRO A 68 16.01 4.96 -0.97
N PHE A 69 16.88 3.99 -0.70
CA PHE A 69 17.78 3.44 -1.72
C PHE A 69 17.05 2.74 -2.86
N LEU A 70 15.81 2.35 -2.68
CA LEU A 70 14.97 1.86 -3.78
C LEU A 70 14.58 2.97 -4.76
N LEU A 71 14.60 4.22 -4.29
CA LEU A 71 14.42 5.43 -5.08
C LEU A 71 15.74 5.97 -5.64
N ARG A 72 16.89 5.33 -5.32
CA ARG A 72 18.25 5.80 -5.60
C ARG A 72 18.57 7.14 -4.94
N GLU A 73 17.99 7.38 -3.78
CA GLU A 73 18.12 8.59 -2.99
C GLU A 73 18.81 8.33 -1.67
N GLU A 74 19.49 9.35 -1.13
CA GLU A 74 19.95 9.37 0.24
C GLU A 74 18.76 9.50 1.21
N THR A 75 18.91 8.94 2.41
CA THR A 75 17.84 8.97 3.41
C THR A 75 17.60 10.39 3.91
N HIS A 76 16.39 10.90 3.70
CA HIS A 76 15.95 12.21 4.18
C HIS A 76 15.83 12.20 5.72
N MET A 77 16.10 13.34 6.35
CA MET A 77 16.08 13.47 7.84
C MET A 77 14.71 13.17 8.47
N HIS A 78 13.64 13.23 7.71
CA HIS A 78 12.26 12.91 8.14
C HIS A 78 11.80 11.52 7.72
N CYS A 79 12.66 10.73 7.06
CA CYS A 79 12.35 9.34 6.78
C CYS A 79 12.12 8.58 8.09
N GLY A 80 11.03 7.82 8.17
CA GLY A 80 10.68 7.00 9.32
C GLY A 80 11.32 5.61 9.28
N ASN A 81 10.73 4.68 10.02
CA ASN A 81 11.18 3.29 10.03
C ASN A 81 10.99 2.65 8.64
N VAL A 82 11.95 1.82 8.25
CA VAL A 82 11.93 1.05 7.01
C VAL A 82 12.07 -0.43 7.30
N SER A 83 11.57 -1.27 6.40
CA SER A 83 11.72 -2.72 6.49
C SER A 83 12.19 -3.29 5.15
N VAL A 84 13.48 -3.57 5.05
CA VAL A 84 14.08 -4.16 3.84
C VAL A 84 13.46 -5.51 3.48
N ALA A 85 13.15 -6.34 4.49
CA ALA A 85 12.49 -7.62 4.29
C ALA A 85 11.11 -7.44 3.61
N ARG A 86 10.33 -6.46 4.10
CA ARG A 86 9.02 -6.13 3.55
C ARG A 86 9.13 -5.55 2.13
N ASP A 87 10.03 -4.60 1.91
CA ASP A 87 10.25 -3.99 0.59
C ASP A 87 10.61 -5.05 -0.45
N THR A 88 11.56 -5.93 -0.11
CA THR A 88 12.02 -7.01 -0.99
C THR A 88 10.90 -7.98 -1.35
N MET A 89 10.14 -8.41 -0.35
CA MET A 89 9.02 -9.33 -0.54
C MET A 89 7.93 -8.68 -1.39
N GLU A 90 7.53 -7.44 -1.08
CA GLU A 90 6.44 -6.75 -1.78
C GLU A 90 6.79 -6.43 -3.23
N LEU A 91 8.01 -5.99 -3.54
CA LEU A 91 8.44 -5.75 -4.92
C LEU A 91 8.49 -7.05 -5.73
N SER A 92 8.94 -8.15 -5.10
CA SER A 92 8.94 -9.48 -5.74
C SER A 92 7.51 -9.98 -5.98
N LEU A 93 6.62 -9.79 -5.01
CA LEU A 93 5.21 -10.16 -5.11
C LEU A 93 4.48 -9.36 -6.20
N LEU A 94 4.75 -8.05 -6.27
CA LEU A 94 4.18 -7.18 -7.30
C LEU A 94 4.53 -7.68 -8.70
N LYS A 95 5.79 -8.02 -8.93
CA LYS A 95 6.25 -8.58 -10.20
C LYS A 95 5.50 -9.87 -10.54
N LEU A 96 5.39 -10.81 -9.60
CA LEU A 96 4.65 -12.05 -9.78
C LEU A 96 3.16 -11.81 -10.07
N ALA A 97 2.55 -10.85 -9.39
CA ALA A 97 1.14 -10.50 -9.58
C ALA A 97 0.89 -9.94 -11.00
N ILE A 98 1.76 -9.05 -11.46
CA ILE A 98 1.67 -8.45 -12.81
C ILE A 98 1.86 -9.54 -13.89
N GLU A 99 2.90 -10.37 -13.76
CA GLU A 99 3.16 -11.47 -14.70
C GLU A 99 1.98 -12.44 -14.77
N ALA A 100 1.36 -12.73 -13.64
CA ALA A 100 0.16 -13.59 -13.56
C ALA A 100 -1.15 -12.86 -13.87
N LYS A 101 -1.12 -11.56 -14.18
CA LYS A 101 -2.31 -10.71 -14.42
C LYS A 101 -3.34 -10.76 -13.30
N LYS A 102 -2.87 -10.86 -12.04
CA LYS A 102 -3.72 -10.84 -10.86
C LYS A 102 -4.00 -9.41 -10.41
N PRO A 103 -5.21 -9.11 -9.94
CA PRO A 103 -5.53 -7.78 -9.44
C PRO A 103 -4.71 -7.44 -8.20
N VAL A 104 -4.28 -6.18 -8.12
CA VAL A 104 -3.57 -5.62 -6.98
C VAL A 104 -4.25 -4.34 -6.51
N LEU A 105 -4.31 -4.14 -5.20
CA LEU A 105 -4.75 -2.90 -4.56
C LEU A 105 -3.70 -2.48 -3.55
N GLY A 106 -3.26 -1.23 -3.63
CA GLY A 106 -2.36 -0.61 -2.65
C GLY A 106 -3.07 0.43 -1.81
N ILE A 107 -2.87 0.40 -0.49
CA ILE A 107 -3.42 1.39 0.44
C ILE A 107 -2.27 2.09 1.17
N CYS A 108 -2.22 3.43 1.11
CA CYS A 108 -1.17 4.24 1.73
C CYS A 108 0.21 3.79 1.21
N ARG A 109 1.11 3.32 2.08
CA ARG A 109 2.41 2.76 1.67
C ARG A 109 2.29 1.69 0.55
N GLY A 110 1.23 0.87 0.55
CA GLY A 110 1.01 -0.11 -0.51
C GLY A 110 0.86 0.52 -1.89
N ALA A 111 0.21 1.67 -2.00
CA ALA A 111 0.15 2.42 -3.26
C ALA A 111 1.53 2.97 -3.67
N GLN A 112 2.33 3.41 -2.70
CA GLN A 112 3.70 3.87 -2.91
C GLN A 112 4.60 2.74 -3.43
N VAL A 113 4.52 1.53 -2.83
CA VAL A 113 5.27 0.34 -3.30
C VAL A 113 4.91 -0.02 -4.73
N ILE A 114 3.63 0.02 -5.09
CA ILE A 114 3.18 -0.24 -6.46
C ILE A 114 3.77 0.81 -7.41
N ASN A 115 3.73 2.09 -7.04
CA ASN A 115 4.30 3.17 -7.84
C ASN A 115 5.81 2.97 -8.06
N VAL A 116 6.57 2.76 -7.00
CA VAL A 116 8.03 2.52 -7.05
C VAL A 116 8.36 1.25 -7.85
N GLY A 117 7.63 0.16 -7.63
CA GLY A 117 7.81 -1.09 -8.34
C GLY A 117 7.50 -1.02 -9.85
N LEU A 118 6.73 -0.03 -10.26
CA LEU A 118 6.46 0.30 -11.66
C LEU A 118 7.42 1.36 -12.23
N GLY A 119 8.42 1.80 -11.45
CA GLY A 119 9.43 2.77 -11.88
C GLY A 119 9.07 4.23 -11.61
N GLY A 120 8.04 4.47 -10.82
CA GLY A 120 7.67 5.80 -10.32
C GLY A 120 8.52 6.22 -9.13
N ASP A 121 8.30 7.44 -8.68
CA ASP A 121 9.01 8.09 -7.59
C ASP A 121 8.04 8.62 -6.52
N ILE A 122 8.54 8.89 -5.31
CA ILE A 122 7.76 9.44 -4.19
C ILE A 122 8.59 10.49 -3.44
N TYR A 123 7.93 11.45 -2.81
CA TYR A 123 8.57 12.29 -1.82
C TYR A 123 8.79 11.51 -0.53
N GLN A 124 10.01 11.56 0.04
CA GLN A 124 10.29 10.97 1.35
C GLN A 124 9.64 11.76 2.49
N ASP A 125 9.33 13.05 2.26
CA ASP A 125 8.54 13.89 3.16
C ASP A 125 7.86 15.01 2.35
N ILE A 126 6.55 14.95 2.22
CA ILE A 126 5.76 15.91 1.45
C ILE A 126 5.95 17.34 1.97
N THR A 127 6.04 17.49 3.30
CA THR A 127 6.08 18.82 3.93
C THR A 127 7.34 19.60 3.56
N SER A 128 8.49 18.92 3.45
CA SER A 128 9.78 19.56 3.18
C SER A 128 10.21 19.51 1.72
N GLN A 129 9.69 18.58 0.93
CA GLN A 129 10.15 18.36 -0.45
C GLN A 129 9.16 18.85 -1.52
N ALA A 130 7.86 18.97 -1.22
CA ALA A 130 6.90 19.47 -2.19
C ALA A 130 7.01 21.00 -2.31
N GLU A 131 7.44 21.50 -3.46
CA GLU A 131 7.73 22.93 -3.72
C GLU A 131 6.53 23.89 -3.51
N ASN A 132 5.31 23.39 -3.61
CA ASN A 132 4.09 24.17 -3.44
C ASN A 132 3.17 23.53 -2.41
N GLY A 133 3.73 23.13 -1.28
CA GLY A 133 3.01 22.41 -0.22
C GLY A 133 1.63 23.00 0.02
N PHE A 134 0.60 22.27 -0.39
CA PHE A 134 -0.77 22.64 0.00
C PHE A 134 -0.83 22.61 1.53
N PRO A 135 -1.48 23.59 2.17
CA PRO A 135 -1.63 23.64 3.61
C PRO A 135 -2.63 22.57 4.10
N ILE A 136 -2.54 21.36 3.55
CA ILE A 136 -3.37 20.21 3.91
C ILE A 136 -2.63 19.38 4.95
N ALA A 137 -3.32 19.07 6.04
CA ALA A 137 -2.78 18.19 7.07
C ALA A 137 -2.82 16.73 6.59
N HIS A 138 -1.78 16.27 5.89
CA HIS A 138 -1.66 14.88 5.47
C HIS A 138 -1.55 13.89 6.65
N LYS A 139 -1.16 14.35 7.82
CA LYS A 139 -1.34 13.68 9.10
C LYS A 139 -2.45 14.37 9.86
N GLN A 140 -3.72 13.99 9.57
CA GLN A 140 -4.88 14.66 10.15
C GLN A 140 -4.90 14.57 11.68
N PRO A 141 -5.27 15.65 12.40
CA PRO A 141 -5.20 15.71 13.86
C PRO A 141 -6.40 15.07 14.58
N TYR A 142 -7.31 14.45 13.86
CA TYR A 142 -8.51 13.80 14.38
C TYR A 142 -8.68 12.40 13.80
N SER A 143 -9.74 11.69 14.22
CA SER A 143 -10.00 10.31 13.83
C SER A 143 -10.04 10.12 12.29
N CYS A 144 -9.31 9.13 11.79
CA CYS A 144 -9.35 8.70 10.38
C CYS A 144 -10.70 8.07 9.95
N CYS A 145 -11.68 8.00 10.85
CA CYS A 145 -13.07 7.68 10.47
C CYS A 145 -13.80 8.85 9.81
N LEU A 146 -13.22 10.06 9.89
CA LEU A 146 -13.75 11.27 9.27
C LEU A 146 -12.85 11.66 8.09
N PRO A 147 -13.41 12.21 7.01
CA PRO A 147 -12.60 12.73 5.91
C PRO A 147 -11.82 13.96 6.34
N SER A 148 -10.68 14.19 5.70
CA SER A 148 -9.76 15.31 5.95
C SER A 148 -9.77 16.32 4.82
N HIS A 149 -9.81 15.84 3.59
CA HIS A 149 -9.76 16.69 2.40
C HIS A 149 -10.42 15.99 1.20
N HIS A 150 -10.54 16.72 0.11
CA HIS A 150 -11.01 16.19 -1.16
C HIS A 150 -9.84 15.81 -2.04
N VAL A 151 -10.06 14.79 -2.87
CA VAL A 151 -9.17 14.45 -3.99
C VAL A 151 -9.96 14.44 -5.28
N ASP A 152 -9.32 14.89 -6.36
CA ASP A 152 -9.89 14.83 -7.69
C ASP A 152 -9.59 13.46 -8.31
N VAL A 153 -10.64 12.82 -8.85
CA VAL A 153 -10.57 11.54 -9.51
C VAL A 153 -10.64 11.75 -11.02
N GLN A 154 -9.64 11.28 -11.72
CA GLN A 154 -9.59 11.38 -13.17
C GLN A 154 -10.73 10.58 -13.80
N ARG A 155 -11.46 11.20 -14.73
CA ARG A 155 -12.53 10.55 -15.50
C ARG A 155 -11.99 9.38 -16.32
N ASP A 156 -12.85 8.44 -16.61
CA ASP A 156 -12.56 7.28 -17.44
C ASP A 156 -11.46 6.35 -16.88
N THR A 157 -11.21 6.43 -15.56
CA THR A 157 -10.31 5.52 -14.85
C THR A 157 -11.09 4.47 -14.09
N LEU A 158 -10.41 3.36 -13.75
CA LEU A 158 -10.98 2.32 -12.89
C LEU A 158 -11.47 2.89 -11.55
N LEU A 159 -10.69 3.80 -10.94
CA LEU A 159 -11.07 4.43 -9.67
C LEU A 159 -12.34 5.28 -9.81
N CYS A 160 -12.50 6.00 -10.91
CA CYS A 160 -13.72 6.75 -11.19
C CYS A 160 -14.94 5.82 -11.29
N GLY A 161 -14.78 4.67 -11.95
CA GLY A 161 -15.83 3.65 -12.01
C GLY A 161 -16.20 3.08 -10.64
N ILE A 162 -15.20 2.80 -9.79
CA ILE A 162 -15.40 2.31 -8.40
C ILE A 162 -16.08 3.40 -7.53
N ALA A 163 -15.81 4.67 -7.81
CA ALA A 163 -16.40 5.82 -7.11
C ALA A 163 -17.77 6.25 -7.69
N ASP A 164 -18.47 5.37 -8.40
CA ASP A 164 -19.78 5.64 -9.02
C ASP A 164 -19.77 6.84 -9.97
N GLY A 165 -18.68 7.07 -10.70
CA GLY A 165 -18.51 8.18 -11.64
C GLY A 165 -18.19 9.52 -10.98
N LYS A 166 -17.99 9.57 -9.65
CA LYS A 166 -17.60 10.78 -8.96
C LYS A 166 -16.20 11.22 -9.35
N THR A 167 -16.04 12.47 -9.67
CA THR A 167 -14.76 13.11 -10.03
C THR A 167 -14.12 13.85 -8.87
N GLN A 168 -14.78 13.91 -7.73
CA GLN A 168 -14.25 14.41 -6.47
C GLN A 168 -14.81 13.56 -5.33
N ILE A 169 -13.93 13.10 -4.44
CA ILE A 169 -14.29 12.30 -3.27
C ILE A 169 -13.58 12.83 -2.02
N GLU A 170 -14.22 12.66 -0.88
CA GLU A 170 -13.64 12.97 0.42
C GLU A 170 -12.78 11.79 0.89
N VAL A 171 -11.58 12.09 1.41
CA VAL A 171 -10.65 11.08 1.91
C VAL A 171 -10.11 11.44 3.28
N ASN A 172 -9.77 10.42 4.07
CA ASN A 172 -8.94 10.56 5.25
C ASN A 172 -7.46 10.59 4.87
N SER A 173 -6.60 11.10 5.74
CA SER A 173 -5.17 11.21 5.48
C SER A 173 -4.35 10.93 6.74
N SER A 174 -3.37 10.03 6.62
CA SER A 174 -2.45 9.66 7.70
C SER A 174 -1.13 9.16 7.11
N HIS A 175 -0.43 10.08 6.43
CA HIS A 175 0.87 9.82 5.82
C HIS A 175 1.69 11.11 5.76
N HIS A 176 3.00 11.01 5.46
CA HIS A 176 3.89 12.14 5.22
C HIS A 176 4.71 11.98 3.93
N GLN A 177 4.57 10.82 3.27
CA GLN A 177 5.14 10.47 1.97
C GLN A 177 4.05 10.43 0.91
#